data_b3e6d3011c7249f88229c42885bc76b9
#
_entry.id   b3e6d3011c7249f88229c42885bc76b9
#
_cell.length_a   1.000
_cell.length_b   1.000
_cell.length_c   1.000
_cell.angle_alpha   90.00
_cell.angle_beta   90.00
_cell.angle_gamma   90.00
#
_symmetry.space_group_name_H-M   'P 1'
#
loop_
_entity.id
_entity.type
_entity.pdbx_description
1 polymer ?
#
loop_
_entity_poly.entity_id
_entity_poly.type
_entity_poly.pdbx_seq_one_letter_code
_entity_poly.pdbx_strand_id
1 'polypeptide(L)'
;MYKRQVLTFQLSNDFHVRKVMTNYLPNDEESKHYACLLQWDNIYYQPETSETLPAKTTVRVGLVQWQMRGYRTIDDLFEQIEFFVDAVSGYKSDFILFPEYFNAPLMAEFNNLSESQAIRGLAGYTDEIRDRFLQLAISYNINIITGSMPLQRDGNLYNVGFLCRRDGSYEMYEKIHVTPDETKSWGLSGGSMLKTFDTDCAKIGVLICYDVEFPELSRIMADQGMQILFVPYLTDTQNAYSRVRVCAQARAIENECFVVIAGSVGNLPRVHNMDIQYAQSGVFTPCDFAFPTDGRRAEATPNTEMILVSDVDLDLLSELHTYGGVRNLKDRRRAVSYTHLTLPTTE
;
A
#
# COMPACT_ATOMS: atom_id res chain seq x y z
N MET A 1 -19.82 -7.77 34.42
CA MET A 1 -19.74 -6.62 35.38
C MET A 1 -18.92 -5.46 34.81
N TYR A 2 -17.77 -5.70 34.25
CA TYR A 2 -16.87 -4.65 33.72
C TYR A 2 -17.49 -3.78 32.60
N LYS A 3 -18.15 -4.38 31.61
CA LYS A 3 -18.71 -3.62 30.44
C LYS A 3 -19.85 -2.67 30.83
N ARG A 4 -20.67 -3.01 31.86
CA ARG A 4 -21.65 -2.07 32.39
C ARG A 4 -21.00 -0.84 33.03
N GLN A 5 -19.85 -1.02 33.67
CA GLN A 5 -19.12 0.07 34.31
C GLN A 5 -18.52 1.02 33.27
N VAL A 6 -17.95 0.51 32.16
CA VAL A 6 -17.36 1.33 31.09
C VAL A 6 -18.42 2.21 30.42
N LEU A 7 -19.54 1.64 30.00
CA LEU A 7 -20.63 2.42 29.38
C LEU A 7 -21.22 3.44 30.36
N THR A 8 -21.43 3.06 31.64
CA THR A 8 -21.90 3.98 32.67
C THR A 8 -20.92 5.14 32.88
N PHE A 9 -19.63 4.85 32.94
CA PHE A 9 -18.59 5.86 33.04
C PHE A 9 -18.62 6.83 31.86
N GLN A 10 -18.70 6.31 30.63
CA GLN A 10 -18.75 7.14 29.43
C GLN A 10 -20.00 8.04 29.39
N LEU A 11 -21.18 7.48 29.71
CA LEU A 11 -22.43 8.25 29.78
C LEU A 11 -22.39 9.30 30.90
N SER A 12 -21.68 9.06 31.99
CA SER A 12 -21.48 10.03 33.08
C SER A 12 -20.47 11.14 32.72
N ASN A 13 -19.74 11.00 31.61
CA ASN A 13 -18.81 11.98 31.09
C ASN A 13 -19.28 12.55 29.74
N ASP A 14 -20.58 12.80 29.63
CA ASP A 14 -21.22 13.49 28.51
C ASP A 14 -21.11 12.78 27.14
N PHE A 15 -20.86 11.46 27.13
CA PHE A 15 -20.99 10.67 25.90
C PHE A 15 -22.48 10.34 25.65
N HIS A 16 -22.91 10.52 24.41
CA HIS A 16 -24.26 10.22 23.97
C HIS A 16 -24.31 8.99 23.06
N VAL A 17 -25.25 8.07 23.31
CA VAL A 17 -25.47 6.92 22.42
C VAL A 17 -26.09 7.41 21.10
N ARG A 18 -25.36 7.24 19.99
CA ARG A 18 -25.87 7.58 18.65
C ARG A 18 -26.51 6.39 17.95
N LYS A 19 -25.98 5.21 18.15
CA LYS A 19 -26.46 3.99 17.51
C LYS A 19 -26.11 2.77 18.34
N VAL A 20 -27.03 1.81 18.40
CA VAL A 20 -26.74 0.46 18.87
C VAL A 20 -26.54 -0.41 17.64
N MET A 21 -25.40 -1.06 17.56
CA MET A 21 -25.02 -1.95 16.46
C MET A 21 -25.20 -3.39 16.90
N THR A 22 -25.85 -4.18 16.06
CA THR A 22 -26.05 -5.62 16.28
C THR A 22 -25.02 -6.41 15.47
N ASN A 23 -24.55 -7.51 16.03
CA ASN A 23 -23.53 -8.39 15.40
C ASN A 23 -22.21 -7.68 15.05
N TYR A 24 -21.89 -6.61 15.75
CA TYR A 24 -20.66 -5.84 15.52
C TYR A 24 -19.40 -6.59 15.95
N LEU A 25 -19.51 -7.38 17.01
CA LEU A 25 -18.44 -8.25 17.51
C LEU A 25 -19.00 -9.69 17.59
N PRO A 26 -18.87 -10.48 16.52
CA PRO A 26 -19.50 -11.81 16.45
C PRO A 26 -19.00 -12.79 17.52
N ASN A 27 -17.81 -12.59 18.06
CA ASN A 27 -17.21 -13.46 19.09
C ASN A 27 -17.42 -12.94 20.53
N ASP A 28 -18.17 -11.85 20.74
CA ASP A 28 -18.41 -11.27 22.06
C ASP A 28 -19.76 -11.70 22.64
N GLU A 29 -19.79 -12.89 23.22
CA GLU A 29 -21.00 -13.44 23.85
C GLU A 29 -21.47 -12.63 25.06
N GLU A 30 -20.56 -11.98 25.80
CA GLU A 30 -20.91 -11.18 26.99
C GLU A 30 -21.75 -9.96 26.65
N SER A 31 -21.52 -9.31 25.51
CA SER A 31 -22.33 -8.20 25.02
C SER A 31 -23.54 -8.66 24.19
N LYS A 32 -23.72 -9.99 24.01
CA LYS A 32 -24.69 -10.58 23.07
C LYS A 32 -24.54 -10.00 21.66
N HIS A 33 -23.29 -9.76 21.24
CA HIS A 33 -22.91 -9.20 19.95
C HIS A 33 -23.37 -7.75 19.70
N TYR A 34 -23.76 -7.01 20.75
CA TYR A 34 -24.14 -5.60 20.63
C TYR A 34 -22.96 -4.68 20.94
N ALA A 35 -22.87 -3.59 20.20
CA ALA A 35 -21.98 -2.47 20.50
C ALA A 35 -22.73 -1.15 20.45
N CYS A 36 -22.21 -0.13 21.13
CA CYS A 36 -22.76 1.23 21.10
C CYS A 36 -21.77 2.16 20.40
N LEU A 37 -22.23 2.86 19.38
CA LEU A 37 -21.55 4.03 18.86
C LEU A 37 -21.84 5.20 19.79
N LEU A 38 -20.81 5.72 20.43
CA LEU A 38 -20.91 6.86 21.33
C LEU A 38 -20.34 8.10 20.66
N GLN A 39 -20.97 9.24 20.90
CA GLN A 39 -20.49 10.55 20.51
C GLN A 39 -20.24 11.38 21.77
N TRP A 40 -19.12 12.08 21.81
CA TRP A 40 -18.83 13.10 22.77
C TRP A 40 -18.65 14.42 22.03
N ASP A 41 -19.40 15.45 22.46
CA ASP A 41 -19.31 16.78 21.87
C ASP A 41 -18.25 17.58 22.64
N ASN A 42 -17.17 17.92 21.95
CA ASN A 42 -16.14 18.76 22.53
C ASN A 42 -16.67 20.20 22.66
N ILE A 43 -17.09 20.58 23.86
CA ILE A 43 -17.61 21.94 24.15
C ILE A 43 -16.54 23.04 23.97
N TYR A 44 -15.26 22.67 23.91
CA TYR A 44 -14.16 23.58 23.62
C TYR A 44 -13.83 23.61 22.12
N TYR A 45 -14.52 22.80 21.31
CA TYR A 45 -14.35 22.82 19.86
C TYR A 45 -15.00 24.11 19.34
N GLN A 46 -14.18 25.07 18.98
CA GLN A 46 -14.61 26.18 18.14
C GLN A 46 -14.42 25.70 16.69
N PRO A 47 -15.50 25.57 15.89
CA PRO A 47 -15.32 25.34 14.47
C PRO A 47 -14.52 26.52 13.94
N GLU A 48 -13.31 26.28 13.49
CA GLU A 48 -12.56 27.28 12.77
C GLU A 48 -13.44 27.74 11.62
N THR A 49 -13.79 29.00 11.64
CA THR A 49 -14.52 29.66 10.55
C THR A 49 -13.76 29.33 9.27
N SER A 50 -14.36 28.67 8.35
CA SER A 50 -14.00 28.16 7.02
C SER A 50 -12.76 28.75 6.31
N GLU A 51 -11.70 29.02 7.04
CA GLU A 51 -10.35 29.01 6.50
C GLU A 51 -10.01 27.53 6.36
N THR A 52 -9.92 27.07 5.14
CA THR A 52 -9.40 25.76 4.79
C THR A 52 -8.22 25.47 5.71
N LEU A 53 -8.38 24.47 6.61
CA LEU A 53 -7.23 23.93 7.35
C LEU A 53 -6.10 23.80 6.34
N PRO A 54 -4.90 24.35 6.61
CA PRO A 54 -3.79 24.17 5.70
C PRO A 54 -3.69 22.68 5.42
N ALA A 55 -3.72 22.31 4.14
CA ALA A 55 -3.65 20.91 3.75
C ALA A 55 -2.48 20.27 4.51
N LYS A 56 -2.70 19.10 5.08
CA LYS A 56 -1.64 18.41 5.82
C LYS A 56 -0.44 18.26 4.88
N THR A 57 0.65 18.97 5.17
CA THR A 57 1.82 19.01 4.28
C THR A 57 2.79 17.89 4.57
N THR A 58 2.83 17.42 5.82
CA THR A 58 3.67 16.27 6.22
C THR A 58 2.83 15.02 6.30
N VAL A 59 3.15 14.03 5.47
CA VAL A 59 2.52 12.71 5.43
C VAL A 59 3.45 11.68 6.05
N ARG A 60 2.96 10.92 7.01
CA ARG A 60 3.71 9.83 7.63
C ARG A 60 3.38 8.52 6.96
N VAL A 61 4.40 7.91 6.36
CA VAL A 61 4.30 6.61 5.69
C VAL A 61 4.93 5.53 6.55
N GLY A 62 4.20 4.44 6.76
CA GLY A 62 4.72 3.20 7.30
C GLY A 62 4.83 2.15 6.19
N LEU A 63 5.81 1.28 6.31
CA LEU A 63 5.95 0.14 5.40
C LEU A 63 6.41 -1.09 6.17
N VAL A 64 5.99 -2.24 5.70
CA VAL A 64 6.30 -3.53 6.31
C VAL A 64 7.29 -4.28 5.44
N GLN A 65 8.49 -4.51 5.94
CA GLN A 65 9.38 -5.51 5.39
C GLN A 65 8.96 -6.86 5.98
N TRP A 66 8.16 -7.57 5.19
CA TRP A 66 7.40 -8.72 5.60
C TRP A 66 8.22 -10.00 5.56
N GLN A 67 8.29 -10.74 6.65
CA GLN A 67 8.91 -12.05 6.61
C GLN A 67 7.91 -13.12 6.17
N MET A 68 8.21 -13.79 5.07
CA MET A 68 7.50 -14.96 4.62
C MET A 68 7.68 -16.09 5.62
N ARG A 69 6.56 -16.60 6.14
CA ARG A 69 6.48 -17.73 7.07
C ARG A 69 5.20 -18.52 6.83
N GLY A 70 5.18 -19.79 7.19
CA GLY A 70 3.99 -20.61 7.05
C GLY A 70 2.88 -20.16 8.01
N TYR A 71 1.67 -20.05 7.49
CA TYR A 71 0.43 -19.87 8.26
C TYR A 71 -0.45 -21.10 8.08
N ARG A 72 -1.23 -21.45 9.08
CA ARG A 72 -2.17 -22.59 9.03
C ARG A 72 -3.51 -22.16 8.47
N THR A 73 -3.90 -20.94 8.78
CA THR A 73 -5.21 -20.37 8.44
C THR A 73 -5.04 -18.92 8.01
N ILE A 74 -6.07 -18.38 7.39
CA ILE A 74 -6.16 -16.95 7.10
C ILE A 74 -6.19 -16.12 8.39
N ASP A 75 -6.71 -16.66 9.49
CA ASP A 75 -6.74 -15.97 10.78
C ASP A 75 -5.34 -15.78 11.34
N ASP A 76 -4.47 -16.83 11.28
CA ASP A 76 -3.06 -16.70 11.67
C ASP A 76 -2.33 -15.62 10.84
N LEU A 77 -2.65 -15.52 9.55
CA LEU A 77 -2.11 -14.47 8.68
C LEU A 77 -2.58 -13.08 9.16
N PHE A 78 -3.86 -12.95 9.49
CA PHE A 78 -4.42 -11.67 9.92
C PHE A 78 -4.01 -11.26 11.32
N GLU A 79 -3.71 -12.17 12.24
CA GLU A 79 -3.08 -11.84 13.51
C GLU A 79 -1.74 -11.11 13.29
N GLN A 80 -0.94 -11.58 12.34
CA GLN A 80 0.32 -10.94 12.00
C GLN A 80 0.13 -9.60 11.26
N ILE A 81 -0.84 -9.51 10.34
CA ILE A 81 -1.17 -8.26 9.65
C ILE A 81 -1.63 -7.20 10.66
N GLU A 82 -2.55 -7.56 11.54
CA GLU A 82 -3.08 -6.64 12.55
C GLU A 82 -2.00 -6.14 13.50
N PHE A 83 -1.07 -7.01 13.91
CA PHE A 83 0.11 -6.62 14.69
C PHE A 83 0.89 -5.48 14.02
N PHE A 84 1.15 -5.57 12.71
CA PHE A 84 1.86 -4.51 11.99
C PHE A 84 1.01 -3.26 11.79
N VAL A 85 -0.29 -3.40 11.52
CA VAL A 85 -1.22 -2.26 11.40
C VAL A 85 -1.29 -1.50 12.72
N ASP A 86 -1.44 -2.21 13.86
CA ASP A 86 -1.44 -1.61 15.19
C ASP A 86 -0.13 -0.88 15.47
N ALA A 87 1.01 -1.54 15.26
CA ALA A 87 2.32 -0.95 15.47
C ALA A 87 2.55 0.33 14.64
N VAL A 88 2.19 0.32 13.35
CA VAL A 88 2.38 1.48 12.46
C VAL A 88 1.37 2.58 12.77
N SER A 89 0.12 2.24 13.10
CA SER A 89 -0.91 3.21 13.50
C SER A 89 -0.56 3.91 14.80
N GLY A 90 0.09 3.21 15.73
CA GLY A 90 0.61 3.77 16.98
C GLY A 90 1.57 4.94 16.77
N TYR A 91 2.29 4.98 15.65
CA TYR A 91 3.10 6.13 15.21
C TYR A 91 2.27 7.25 14.55
N LYS A 92 0.94 7.12 14.51
CA LYS A 92 0.02 8.04 13.82
C LYS A 92 0.35 8.19 12.34
N SER A 93 0.69 7.08 11.70
CA SER A 93 0.99 7.03 10.28
C SER A 93 -0.29 7.22 9.45
N ASP A 94 -0.16 7.90 8.31
CA ASP A 94 -1.26 8.11 7.37
C ASP A 94 -1.47 6.93 6.45
N PHE A 95 -0.36 6.25 6.12
CA PHE A 95 -0.34 5.07 5.27
C PHE A 95 0.47 3.94 5.88
N ILE A 96 0.04 2.71 5.54
CA ILE A 96 0.86 1.51 5.68
C ILE A 96 0.89 0.78 4.35
N LEU A 97 2.08 0.31 3.93
CA LEU A 97 2.31 -0.45 2.72
C LEU A 97 2.72 -1.88 3.06
N PHE A 98 1.98 -2.86 2.56
CA PHE A 98 2.36 -4.28 2.55
C PHE A 98 2.99 -4.67 1.20
N PRO A 99 3.81 -5.74 1.14
CA PRO A 99 4.47 -6.14 -0.10
C PRO A 99 3.59 -6.96 -1.05
N GLU A 100 4.11 -7.21 -2.26
CA GLU A 100 3.50 -8.09 -3.24
C GLU A 100 3.44 -9.54 -2.73
N TYR A 101 2.34 -10.26 -2.99
CA TYR A 101 2.10 -11.66 -2.61
C TYR A 101 2.37 -11.99 -1.13
N PHE A 102 2.13 -11.04 -0.22
CA PHE A 102 2.31 -11.26 1.23
C PHE A 102 1.49 -12.46 1.74
N ASN A 103 0.42 -12.83 1.03
CA ASN A 103 -0.47 -13.96 1.32
C ASN A 103 0.01 -15.31 0.72
N ALA A 104 1.14 -15.34 0.01
CA ALA A 104 1.69 -16.54 -0.59
C ALA A 104 1.84 -17.74 0.37
N PRO A 105 2.10 -17.56 1.67
CA PRO A 105 2.15 -18.69 2.60
C PRO A 105 0.89 -19.56 2.63
N LEU A 106 -0.28 -19.01 2.33
CA LEU A 106 -1.54 -19.77 2.25
C LEU A 106 -1.57 -20.76 1.06
N MET A 107 -0.67 -20.60 0.07
CA MET A 107 -0.55 -21.54 -1.03
C MET A 107 -0.11 -22.95 -0.58
N ALA A 108 0.45 -23.11 0.61
CA ALA A 108 0.81 -24.41 1.17
C ALA A 108 -0.39 -25.40 1.19
N GLU A 109 -1.60 -24.91 1.30
CA GLU A 109 -2.83 -25.70 1.26
C GLU A 109 -3.03 -26.36 -0.13
N PHE A 110 -2.49 -25.77 -1.18
CA PHE A 110 -2.68 -26.18 -2.56
C PHE A 110 -1.45 -26.90 -3.17
N ASN A 111 -0.48 -27.31 -2.36
CA ASN A 111 0.77 -27.95 -2.83
C ASN A 111 0.57 -29.25 -3.61
N ASN A 112 -0.59 -29.89 -3.48
CA ASN A 112 -0.96 -31.09 -4.24
C ASN A 112 -1.48 -30.77 -5.64
N LEU A 113 -1.68 -29.52 -5.98
CA LEU A 113 -2.13 -29.03 -7.27
C LEU A 113 -0.95 -28.53 -8.12
N SER A 114 -1.19 -28.34 -9.41
CA SER A 114 -0.22 -27.64 -10.25
C SER A 114 -0.07 -26.17 -9.83
N GLU A 115 1.05 -25.55 -10.16
CA GLU A 115 1.36 -24.16 -9.84
C GLU A 115 0.25 -23.20 -10.27
N SER A 116 -0.22 -23.37 -11.50
CA SER A 116 -1.34 -22.59 -12.07
C SER A 116 -2.68 -22.84 -11.36
N GLN A 117 -2.89 -24.00 -10.77
CA GLN A 117 -4.08 -24.27 -9.95
C GLN A 117 -3.92 -23.76 -8.52
N ALA A 118 -2.72 -23.87 -7.95
CA ALA A 118 -2.43 -23.40 -6.59
C ALA A 118 -2.63 -21.88 -6.46
N ILE A 119 -2.13 -21.10 -7.42
CA ILE A 119 -2.31 -19.64 -7.40
C ILE A 119 -3.78 -19.24 -7.58
N ARG A 120 -4.59 -20.03 -8.32
CA ARG A 120 -6.04 -19.84 -8.41
C ARG A 120 -6.76 -20.19 -7.10
N GLY A 121 -6.27 -21.20 -6.39
CA GLY A 121 -6.72 -21.51 -5.03
C GLY A 121 -6.48 -20.30 -4.10
N LEU A 122 -5.28 -19.73 -4.15
CA LEU A 122 -4.94 -18.52 -3.37
C LEU A 122 -5.84 -17.34 -3.72
N ALA A 123 -6.24 -17.18 -4.98
CA ALA A 123 -7.17 -16.12 -5.40
C ALA A 123 -8.54 -16.21 -4.73
N GLY A 124 -8.93 -17.38 -4.23
CA GLY A 124 -10.17 -17.55 -3.47
C GLY A 124 -10.24 -16.78 -2.16
N TYR A 125 -9.10 -16.39 -1.59
CA TYR A 125 -9.04 -15.62 -0.36
C TYR A 125 -9.10 -14.10 -0.57
N THR A 126 -8.99 -13.62 -1.80
CA THR A 126 -8.70 -12.21 -2.09
C THR A 126 -9.81 -11.26 -1.63
N ASP A 127 -11.08 -11.62 -1.81
CA ASP A 127 -12.21 -10.79 -1.34
C ASP A 127 -12.27 -10.72 0.18
N GLU A 128 -12.08 -11.84 0.88
CA GLU A 128 -12.03 -11.86 2.34
C GLU A 128 -10.86 -11.04 2.87
N ILE A 129 -9.69 -11.16 2.25
CA ILE A 129 -8.50 -10.39 2.61
C ILE A 129 -8.76 -8.89 2.45
N ARG A 130 -9.35 -8.45 1.32
CA ARG A 130 -9.74 -7.05 1.10
C ARG A 130 -10.66 -6.54 2.21
N ASP A 131 -11.71 -7.29 2.50
CA ASP A 131 -12.73 -6.87 3.46
C ASP A 131 -12.16 -6.76 4.88
N ARG A 132 -11.26 -7.68 5.26
CA ARG A 132 -10.55 -7.63 6.54
C ARG A 132 -9.58 -6.45 6.61
N PHE A 133 -8.83 -6.15 5.57
CA PHE A 133 -8.00 -4.93 5.51
C PHE A 133 -8.82 -3.66 5.62
N LEU A 134 -10.00 -3.62 4.99
CA LEU A 134 -10.89 -2.47 5.09
C LEU A 134 -11.36 -2.25 6.53
N GLN A 135 -11.68 -3.32 7.27
CA GLN A 135 -12.00 -3.21 8.69
C GLN A 135 -10.81 -2.69 9.52
N LEU A 136 -9.61 -3.17 9.25
CA LEU A 136 -8.39 -2.67 9.92
C LEU A 136 -8.16 -1.19 9.60
N ALA A 137 -8.34 -0.75 8.34
CA ALA A 137 -8.16 0.65 7.95
C ALA A 137 -9.08 1.58 8.75
N ILE A 138 -10.34 1.19 8.94
CA ILE A 138 -11.32 1.93 9.75
C ILE A 138 -10.95 1.88 11.24
N SER A 139 -10.65 0.69 11.76
CA SER A 139 -10.43 0.47 13.20
C SER A 139 -9.18 1.17 13.72
N TYR A 140 -8.12 1.20 12.91
CA TYR A 140 -6.84 1.82 13.25
C TYR A 140 -6.65 3.22 12.66
N ASN A 141 -7.66 3.75 11.98
CA ASN A 141 -7.67 5.09 11.38
C ASN A 141 -6.43 5.35 10.48
N ILE A 142 -6.14 4.42 9.58
CA ILE A 142 -4.97 4.44 8.70
C ILE A 142 -5.35 4.01 7.28
N ASN A 143 -4.80 4.67 6.25
CA ASN A 143 -4.96 4.20 4.87
C ASN A 143 -4.02 3.00 4.62
N ILE A 144 -4.54 1.90 4.12
CA ILE A 144 -3.77 0.66 3.89
C ILE A 144 -3.63 0.42 2.39
N ILE A 145 -2.37 0.34 1.93
CA ILE A 145 -2.03 -0.23 0.62
C ILE A 145 -1.72 -1.71 0.88
N THR A 146 -2.62 -2.59 0.46
CA THR A 146 -2.62 -4.00 0.85
C THR A 146 -1.46 -4.82 0.28
N GLY A 147 -0.54 -4.20 -0.47
CA GLY A 147 0.39 -4.97 -1.28
C GLY A 147 -0.31 -5.51 -2.52
N SER A 148 -0.06 -6.77 -2.85
CA SER A 148 -0.85 -7.38 -3.93
C SER A 148 -1.04 -8.88 -3.74
N MET A 149 -2.04 -9.41 -4.46
CA MET A 149 -2.50 -10.80 -4.38
C MET A 149 -3.20 -11.21 -5.67
N PRO A 150 -3.34 -12.52 -5.96
CA PRO A 150 -4.01 -12.95 -7.17
C PRO A 150 -5.52 -12.74 -7.08
N LEU A 151 -6.15 -12.32 -8.17
CA LEU A 151 -7.60 -12.21 -8.31
C LEU A 151 -8.06 -12.88 -9.59
N GLN A 152 -9.05 -13.75 -9.50
CA GLN A 152 -9.68 -14.35 -10.68
C GLN A 152 -10.90 -13.52 -11.08
N ARG A 153 -10.90 -13.04 -12.33
CA ARG A 153 -11.98 -12.24 -12.90
C ARG A 153 -12.18 -12.61 -14.38
N ASP A 154 -13.41 -12.91 -14.78
CA ASP A 154 -13.79 -13.23 -16.16
C ASP A 154 -12.94 -14.36 -16.78
N GLY A 155 -12.60 -15.37 -15.99
CA GLY A 155 -11.78 -16.52 -16.40
C GLY A 155 -10.27 -16.28 -16.44
N ASN A 156 -9.82 -15.03 -16.32
CA ASN A 156 -8.42 -14.63 -16.25
C ASN A 156 -7.95 -14.45 -14.80
N LEU A 157 -6.65 -14.56 -14.62
CA LEU A 157 -5.99 -14.34 -13.33
C LEU A 157 -5.15 -13.06 -13.41
N TYR A 158 -5.31 -12.18 -12.43
CA TYR A 158 -4.60 -10.91 -12.32
C TYR A 158 -3.87 -10.82 -10.99
N ASN A 159 -2.81 -10.01 -10.95
CA ASN A 159 -2.17 -9.58 -9.71
C ASN A 159 -2.72 -8.20 -9.35
N VAL A 160 -3.45 -8.11 -8.25
CA VAL A 160 -4.16 -6.89 -7.85
C VAL A 160 -3.87 -6.54 -6.38
N GLY A 161 -4.07 -5.29 -6.05
CA GLY A 161 -4.11 -4.84 -4.67
C GLY A 161 -5.19 -3.80 -4.45
N PHE A 162 -5.37 -3.40 -3.20
CA PHE A 162 -6.40 -2.47 -2.79
C PHE A 162 -5.81 -1.34 -1.96
N LEU A 163 -6.26 -0.13 -2.26
CA LEU A 163 -6.18 0.99 -1.34
C LEU A 163 -7.43 0.96 -0.47
N CYS A 164 -7.29 0.54 0.78
CA CYS A 164 -8.35 0.58 1.79
C CYS A 164 -8.20 1.86 2.60
N ARG A 165 -9.16 2.79 2.47
CA ARG A 165 -9.08 4.08 3.15
C ARG A 165 -9.70 4.01 4.54
N ARG A 166 -9.24 4.86 5.43
CA ARG A 166 -9.74 4.98 6.80
C ARG A 166 -11.19 5.47 6.90
N ASP A 167 -11.75 6.00 5.82
CA ASP A 167 -13.18 6.36 5.72
C ASP A 167 -14.09 5.18 5.36
N GLY A 168 -13.54 3.99 5.12
CA GLY A 168 -14.27 2.78 4.75
C GLY A 168 -14.49 2.61 3.25
N SER A 169 -13.94 3.49 2.42
CA SER A 169 -13.91 3.29 0.98
C SER A 169 -12.68 2.50 0.53
N TYR A 170 -12.77 1.82 -0.61
CA TYR A 170 -11.62 1.17 -1.21
C TYR A 170 -11.60 1.32 -2.73
N GLU A 171 -10.40 1.24 -3.29
CA GLU A 171 -10.19 1.16 -4.73
C GLU A 171 -9.13 0.11 -5.06
N MET A 172 -9.28 -0.52 -6.21
CA MET A 172 -8.36 -1.55 -6.72
C MET A 172 -7.32 -0.94 -7.65
N TYR A 173 -6.12 -1.48 -7.60
CA TYR A 173 -5.05 -1.28 -8.59
C TYR A 173 -4.57 -2.64 -9.10
N GLU A 174 -4.00 -2.66 -10.30
CA GLU A 174 -3.62 -3.88 -11.02
C GLU A 174 -2.16 -3.81 -11.47
N LYS A 175 -1.48 -4.95 -11.45
CA LYS A 175 -0.18 -5.11 -12.10
C LYS A 175 -0.38 -5.11 -13.61
N ILE A 176 0.25 -4.14 -14.29
CA ILE A 176 0.10 -3.97 -15.75
C ILE A 176 1.06 -4.89 -16.49
N HIS A 177 2.33 -4.91 -16.07
CA HIS A 177 3.36 -5.75 -16.66
C HIS A 177 3.61 -6.98 -15.79
N VAL A 178 3.13 -8.13 -16.23
CA VAL A 178 3.44 -9.41 -15.59
C VAL A 178 4.79 -9.91 -16.07
N THR A 179 5.55 -10.54 -15.17
CA THR A 179 6.84 -11.12 -15.54
C THR A 179 6.67 -12.34 -16.44
N PRO A 180 7.68 -12.72 -17.22
CA PRO A 180 7.63 -13.96 -18.01
C PRO A 180 7.34 -15.20 -17.17
N ASP A 181 7.85 -15.25 -15.94
CA ASP A 181 7.61 -16.36 -15.02
C ASP A 181 6.17 -16.41 -14.51
N GLU A 182 5.61 -15.27 -14.09
CA GLU A 182 4.19 -15.17 -13.70
C GLU A 182 3.26 -15.61 -14.84
N THR A 183 3.59 -15.24 -16.07
CA THR A 183 2.81 -15.67 -17.25
C THR A 183 2.95 -17.17 -17.48
N LYS A 184 4.17 -17.70 -17.43
CA LYS A 184 4.47 -19.10 -17.79
C LYS A 184 4.01 -20.07 -16.72
N SER A 185 4.32 -19.80 -15.44
CA SER A 185 4.07 -20.71 -14.33
C SER A 185 2.65 -20.60 -13.78
N TRP A 186 2.13 -19.39 -13.70
CA TRP A 186 0.83 -19.13 -13.08
C TRP A 186 -0.28 -18.79 -14.08
N GLY A 187 0.07 -18.36 -15.30
CA GLY A 187 -0.90 -17.93 -16.29
C GLY A 187 -1.58 -16.62 -15.94
N LEU A 188 -0.83 -15.67 -15.36
CA LEU A 188 -1.31 -14.33 -15.08
C LEU A 188 -1.47 -13.52 -16.37
N SER A 189 -2.49 -12.66 -16.36
CA SER A 189 -2.75 -11.65 -17.38
C SER A 189 -2.36 -10.27 -16.84
N GLY A 190 -1.82 -9.42 -17.70
CA GLY A 190 -1.58 -8.02 -17.37
C GLY A 190 -2.87 -7.24 -17.21
N GLY A 191 -2.89 -6.34 -16.22
CA GLY A 191 -3.98 -5.39 -16.02
C GLY A 191 -4.00 -4.30 -17.10
N SER A 192 -5.05 -3.49 -17.08
CA SER A 192 -5.22 -2.36 -18.04
C SER A 192 -5.52 -1.03 -17.34
N MET A 193 -5.57 -1.03 -16.00
CA MET A 193 -5.97 0.13 -15.22
C MET A 193 -4.74 0.85 -14.66
N LEU A 194 -4.44 2.04 -15.21
CA LEU A 194 -3.44 2.96 -14.66
C LEU A 194 -4.13 4.23 -14.20
N LYS A 195 -4.08 4.53 -12.91
CA LYS A 195 -4.68 5.75 -12.34
C LYS A 195 -3.96 6.19 -11.07
N THR A 196 -4.16 7.43 -10.71
CA THR A 196 -3.84 7.98 -9.39
C THR A 196 -5.04 7.89 -8.48
N PHE A 197 -4.80 7.96 -7.17
CA PHE A 197 -5.83 7.88 -6.14
C PHE A 197 -5.76 9.13 -5.27
N ASP A 198 -6.91 9.77 -5.10
CA ASP A 198 -7.05 10.85 -4.12
C ASP A 198 -7.28 10.25 -2.73
N THR A 199 -6.58 10.78 -1.74
CA THR A 199 -6.76 10.45 -0.33
C THR A 199 -6.91 11.72 0.48
N ASP A 200 -7.21 11.57 1.75
CA ASP A 200 -7.38 12.72 2.66
C ASP A 200 -6.07 13.45 3.00
N CYS A 201 -4.91 12.93 2.57
CA CYS A 201 -3.61 13.53 2.90
C CYS A 201 -2.65 13.67 1.72
N ALA A 202 -2.87 12.96 0.60
CA ALA A 202 -2.01 13.04 -0.58
C ALA A 202 -2.69 12.45 -1.82
N LYS A 203 -2.24 12.84 -3.01
CA LYS A 203 -2.52 12.13 -4.26
C LYS A 203 -1.43 11.09 -4.49
N ILE A 204 -1.83 9.83 -4.56
CA ILE A 204 -0.89 8.71 -4.63
C ILE A 204 -1.01 7.91 -5.92
N GLY A 205 0.05 7.19 -6.26
CA GLY A 205 0.08 6.14 -7.27
C GLY A 205 0.53 4.81 -6.65
N VAL A 206 0.17 3.71 -7.30
CA VAL A 206 0.67 2.38 -6.93
C VAL A 206 1.12 1.67 -8.19
N LEU A 207 2.36 1.16 -8.19
CA LEU A 207 2.91 0.30 -9.23
C LEU A 207 3.44 -0.98 -8.58
N ILE A 208 3.04 -2.14 -9.10
CA ILE A 208 3.41 -3.41 -8.48
C ILE A 208 4.72 -3.93 -9.08
N CYS A 209 5.78 -3.99 -8.25
CA CYS A 209 7.04 -4.67 -8.53
C CYS A 209 7.63 -4.31 -9.91
N TYR A 210 7.53 -5.21 -10.90
CA TYR A 210 8.06 -5.06 -12.25
C TYR A 210 7.56 -3.79 -12.95
N ASP A 211 6.34 -3.31 -12.65
CA ASP A 211 5.78 -2.10 -13.23
C ASP A 211 6.65 -0.86 -13.00
N VAL A 212 7.40 -0.79 -11.89
CA VAL A 212 8.28 0.36 -11.61
C VAL A 212 9.46 0.45 -12.58
N GLU A 213 9.79 -0.65 -13.26
CA GLU A 213 10.87 -0.68 -14.26
C GLU A 213 10.47 0.03 -15.57
N PHE A 214 9.16 0.32 -15.78
CA PHE A 214 8.62 1.00 -16.96
C PHE A 214 8.38 2.49 -16.65
N PRO A 215 9.27 3.39 -17.13
CA PRO A 215 9.24 4.81 -16.75
C PRO A 215 7.97 5.55 -17.16
N GLU A 216 7.33 5.13 -18.23
CA GLU A 216 6.11 5.75 -18.76
C GLU A 216 4.94 5.69 -17.79
N LEU A 217 4.81 4.61 -16.99
CA LEU A 217 3.70 4.46 -16.04
C LEU A 217 3.75 5.53 -14.95
N SER A 218 4.89 5.66 -14.30
CA SER A 218 5.08 6.67 -13.25
C SER A 218 5.00 8.10 -13.81
N ARG A 219 5.44 8.29 -15.06
CA ARG A 219 5.36 9.58 -15.75
C ARG A 219 3.92 10.01 -16.00
N ILE A 220 3.06 9.09 -16.44
CA ILE A 220 1.63 9.34 -16.64
C ILE A 220 0.97 9.71 -15.30
N MET A 221 1.29 9.00 -14.24
CA MET A 221 0.78 9.31 -12.90
C MET A 221 1.28 10.67 -12.39
N ALA A 222 2.55 11.01 -12.62
CA ALA A 222 3.11 12.32 -12.25
C ALA A 222 2.42 13.46 -13.00
N ASP A 223 2.09 13.28 -14.28
CA ASP A 223 1.30 14.24 -15.07
C ASP A 223 -0.14 14.40 -14.55
N GLN A 224 -0.65 13.42 -13.78
CA GLN A 224 -1.94 13.49 -13.07
C GLN A 224 -1.82 14.10 -11.66
N GLY A 225 -0.61 14.54 -11.26
CA GLY A 225 -0.35 15.18 -9.98
C GLY A 225 -0.01 14.24 -8.82
N MET A 226 0.46 13.03 -9.10
CA MET A 226 0.94 12.09 -8.08
C MET A 226 2.08 12.70 -7.25
N GLN A 227 1.96 12.62 -5.93
CA GLN A 227 2.94 13.11 -4.96
C GLN A 227 3.76 11.98 -4.34
N ILE A 228 3.12 10.83 -4.12
CA ILE A 228 3.75 9.64 -3.52
C ILE A 228 3.43 8.42 -4.38
N LEU A 229 4.47 7.70 -4.79
CA LEU A 229 4.37 6.42 -5.48
C LEU A 229 4.66 5.30 -4.49
N PHE A 230 3.73 4.37 -4.33
CA PHE A 230 3.92 3.15 -3.55
C PHE A 230 4.24 1.97 -4.46
N VAL A 231 5.24 1.17 -4.07
CA VAL A 231 5.70 0.02 -4.86
C VAL A 231 5.81 -1.21 -3.96
N PRO A 232 4.73 -1.98 -3.82
CA PRO A 232 4.83 -3.32 -3.26
C PRO A 232 5.61 -4.22 -4.21
N TYR A 233 6.55 -5.02 -3.69
CA TYR A 233 7.34 -5.93 -4.53
C TYR A 233 7.67 -7.24 -3.83
N LEU A 234 7.95 -8.26 -4.66
CA LEU A 234 8.48 -9.55 -4.27
C LEU A 234 9.65 -9.89 -5.20
N THR A 235 10.81 -10.13 -4.65
CA THR A 235 12.02 -10.49 -5.43
C THR A 235 12.75 -11.66 -4.78
N ASP A 236 13.21 -12.59 -5.60
CA ASP A 236 13.90 -13.81 -5.20
C ASP A 236 15.42 -13.63 -5.09
N THR A 237 15.96 -12.66 -5.81
CA THR A 237 17.40 -12.42 -5.94
C THR A 237 17.77 -10.96 -5.67
N GLN A 238 19.00 -10.77 -5.27
CA GLN A 238 19.56 -9.42 -5.13
C GLN A 238 19.54 -8.65 -6.46
N ASN A 239 19.69 -9.34 -7.59
CA ASN A 239 19.62 -8.71 -8.91
C ASN A 239 18.22 -8.18 -9.21
N ALA A 240 17.18 -8.96 -8.92
CA ALA A 240 15.80 -8.54 -9.09
C ALA A 240 15.47 -7.34 -8.17
N TYR A 241 15.83 -7.44 -6.89
CA TYR A 241 15.72 -6.33 -5.96
C TYR A 241 16.43 -5.06 -6.46
N SER A 242 17.67 -5.20 -6.96
CA SER A 242 18.46 -4.05 -7.43
C SER A 242 17.78 -3.32 -8.58
N ARG A 243 17.11 -4.04 -9.52
CA ARG A 243 16.33 -3.42 -10.59
C ARG A 243 15.17 -2.60 -10.02
N VAL A 244 14.34 -3.21 -9.15
CA VAL A 244 13.22 -2.52 -8.51
C VAL A 244 13.70 -1.27 -7.76
N ARG A 245 14.74 -1.42 -6.93
CA ARG A 245 15.26 -0.32 -6.10
C ARG A 245 15.79 0.83 -6.94
N VAL A 246 16.64 0.54 -7.91
CA VAL A 246 17.29 1.59 -8.73
C VAL A 246 16.23 2.29 -9.59
N CYS A 247 15.29 1.54 -10.17
CA CYS A 247 14.19 2.13 -10.92
C CYS A 247 13.30 2.99 -10.01
N ALA A 248 12.93 2.51 -8.82
CA ALA A 248 12.15 3.29 -7.86
C ALA A 248 12.82 4.62 -7.50
N GLN A 249 14.14 4.60 -7.26
CA GLN A 249 14.90 5.82 -7.00
C GLN A 249 14.93 6.75 -8.22
N ALA A 250 15.08 6.21 -9.43
CA ALA A 250 15.00 6.99 -10.66
C ALA A 250 13.62 7.65 -10.82
N ARG A 251 12.52 6.93 -10.49
CA ARG A 251 11.15 7.50 -10.54
C ARG A 251 10.98 8.67 -9.59
N ALA A 252 11.59 8.62 -8.40
CA ALA A 252 11.56 9.74 -7.46
C ALA A 252 12.23 10.99 -8.04
N ILE A 253 13.39 10.83 -8.68
CA ILE A 253 14.16 11.94 -9.25
C ILE A 253 13.46 12.52 -10.48
N GLU A 254 13.15 11.69 -11.46
CA GLU A 254 12.64 12.16 -12.76
C GLU A 254 11.20 12.65 -12.73
N ASN A 255 10.41 12.21 -11.73
CA ASN A 255 9.01 12.60 -11.56
C ASN A 255 8.80 13.56 -10.38
N GLU A 256 9.87 13.95 -9.71
CA GLU A 256 9.81 14.90 -8.58
C GLU A 256 8.72 14.51 -7.57
N CYS A 257 8.76 13.24 -7.11
CA CYS A 257 7.81 12.67 -6.16
C CYS A 257 8.53 11.83 -5.10
N PHE A 258 7.84 11.49 -4.03
CA PHE A 258 8.32 10.48 -3.09
C PHE A 258 8.01 9.09 -3.63
N VAL A 259 8.91 8.12 -3.38
CA VAL A 259 8.68 6.71 -3.74
C VAL A 259 8.91 5.83 -2.52
N VAL A 260 7.93 5.02 -2.18
CA VAL A 260 7.92 4.11 -1.02
C VAL A 260 7.89 2.69 -1.53
N ILE A 261 8.91 1.89 -1.22
CA ILE A 261 8.98 0.49 -1.63
C ILE A 261 8.92 -0.45 -0.43
N ALA A 262 8.12 -1.50 -0.50
CA ALA A 262 8.05 -2.55 0.53
C ALA A 262 8.15 -3.93 -0.09
N GLY A 263 9.04 -4.75 0.44
CA GLY A 263 9.31 -6.09 -0.06
C GLY A 263 9.30 -7.16 1.02
N SER A 264 9.19 -8.41 0.58
CA SER A 264 9.20 -9.59 1.44
C SER A 264 10.59 -10.17 1.59
N VAL A 265 10.87 -10.75 2.76
CA VAL A 265 12.12 -11.42 3.12
C VAL A 265 11.85 -12.84 3.61
N GLY A 266 12.88 -13.64 3.77
CA GLY A 266 12.77 -15.01 4.25
C GLY A 266 12.57 -16.02 3.13
N ASN A 267 11.96 -17.16 3.46
CA ASN A 267 11.71 -18.24 2.51
C ASN A 267 10.45 -19.04 2.88
N LEU A 268 9.92 -19.75 1.89
CA LEU A 268 8.75 -20.62 2.01
C LEU A 268 9.05 -22.01 1.44
N PRO A 269 9.90 -22.82 2.10
CA PRO A 269 10.34 -24.11 1.55
C PRO A 269 9.21 -25.15 1.43
N ARG A 270 8.03 -24.85 1.98
CA ARG A 270 6.83 -25.71 1.91
C ARG A 270 5.77 -25.20 0.95
N VAL A 271 6.06 -24.16 0.19
CA VAL A 271 5.18 -23.60 -0.84
C VAL A 271 5.91 -23.74 -2.17
N HIS A 272 5.35 -24.50 -3.09
CA HIS A 272 5.93 -24.65 -4.41
C HIS A 272 5.98 -23.30 -5.11
N ASN A 273 7.08 -22.97 -5.78
CA ASN A 273 7.37 -21.72 -6.48
C ASN A 273 7.53 -20.45 -5.62
N MET A 274 7.73 -20.64 -4.32
CA MET A 274 7.97 -19.52 -3.39
C MET A 274 9.16 -19.86 -2.49
N ASP A 275 10.37 -19.79 -3.03
CA ASP A 275 11.57 -20.17 -2.30
C ASP A 275 12.10 -19.04 -1.41
N ILE A 276 13.17 -18.40 -1.86
CA ILE A 276 13.91 -17.36 -1.12
C ILE A 276 13.40 -16.00 -1.55
N GLN A 277 13.28 -15.10 -0.57
CA GLN A 277 12.93 -13.70 -0.81
C GLN A 277 14.07 -12.79 -0.36
N TYR A 278 14.40 -11.80 -1.16
CA TYR A 278 15.40 -10.77 -0.85
C TYR A 278 14.76 -9.40 -0.94
N ALA A 279 14.84 -8.62 0.14
CA ALA A 279 14.34 -7.26 0.14
C ALA A 279 15.16 -6.33 1.04
N GLN A 280 15.13 -5.05 0.67
CA GLN A 280 15.44 -3.91 1.50
C GLN A 280 14.44 -2.81 1.17
N SER A 281 13.44 -2.66 2.03
CA SER A 281 12.38 -1.66 1.88
C SER A 281 12.91 -0.25 2.14
N GLY A 282 12.28 0.77 1.56
CA GLY A 282 12.80 2.13 1.71
C GLY A 282 11.88 3.23 1.21
N VAL A 283 12.29 4.47 1.51
CA VAL A 283 11.65 5.71 1.08
C VAL A 283 12.66 6.55 0.32
N PHE A 284 12.35 6.88 -0.92
CA PHE A 284 13.19 7.66 -1.83
C PHE A 284 12.56 9.02 -2.11
N THR A 285 13.44 9.99 -2.41
CA THR A 285 13.10 11.39 -2.65
C THR A 285 13.73 11.87 -3.95
N PRO A 286 13.30 13.01 -4.49
CA PRO A 286 14.11 13.76 -5.43
C PRO A 286 15.52 14.06 -4.87
N CYS A 287 16.43 14.47 -5.75
CA CYS A 287 17.78 14.93 -5.39
C CYS A 287 17.90 16.44 -5.68
N ASP A 288 17.62 17.26 -4.69
CA ASP A 288 17.80 18.71 -4.72
C ASP A 288 18.12 19.21 -3.29
N PHE A 289 18.42 20.49 -3.10
CA PHE A 289 18.91 21.05 -1.83
C PHE A 289 18.01 20.78 -0.61
N ALA A 290 16.69 20.69 -0.79
CA ALA A 290 15.76 20.39 0.28
C ALA A 290 15.69 18.90 0.66
N PHE A 291 16.30 18.03 -0.14
CA PHE A 291 16.24 16.57 0.01
C PHE A 291 17.59 15.97 0.35
N PRO A 292 17.64 14.70 0.83
CA PRO A 292 18.90 13.99 0.98
C PRO A 292 19.71 13.94 -0.33
N THR A 293 21.00 14.17 -0.25
CA THR A 293 21.88 14.30 -1.42
C THR A 293 21.93 13.07 -2.31
N ASP A 294 21.62 11.91 -1.76
CA ASP A 294 21.59 10.63 -2.47
C ASP A 294 20.15 10.13 -2.74
N GLY A 295 19.14 10.97 -2.48
CA GLY A 295 17.73 10.63 -2.70
C GLY A 295 17.18 9.52 -1.79
N ARG A 296 17.87 9.21 -0.67
CA ARG A 296 17.45 8.20 0.30
C ARG A 296 16.96 8.85 1.59
N ARG A 297 15.68 8.79 1.85
CA ARG A 297 15.09 9.30 3.09
C ARG A 297 15.24 8.31 4.24
N ALA A 298 14.95 7.05 3.98
CA ALA A 298 15.06 5.95 4.94
C ALA A 298 15.17 4.61 4.21
N GLU A 299 15.93 3.67 4.76
CA GLU A 299 16.02 2.28 4.27
C GLU A 299 15.99 1.31 5.46
N ALA A 300 15.30 0.19 5.27
CA ALA A 300 15.28 -0.91 6.23
C ALA A 300 16.61 -1.67 6.26
N THR A 301 16.84 -2.45 7.30
CA THR A 301 17.94 -3.41 7.31
C THR A 301 17.66 -4.52 6.28
N PRO A 302 18.60 -4.85 5.37
CA PRO A 302 18.37 -5.91 4.39
C PRO A 302 17.98 -7.23 5.03
N ASN A 303 17.03 -7.93 4.45
CA ASN A 303 16.60 -9.28 4.84
C ASN A 303 16.18 -9.45 6.32
N THR A 304 15.72 -8.38 6.95
CA THR A 304 15.27 -8.39 8.34
C THR A 304 13.81 -7.96 8.41
N GLU A 305 12.95 -8.75 9.05
CA GLU A 305 11.56 -8.33 9.28
C GLU A 305 11.53 -7.08 10.17
N MET A 306 10.87 -6.05 9.70
CA MET A 306 10.72 -4.81 10.45
C MET A 306 9.66 -3.90 9.85
N ILE A 307 9.19 -2.94 10.63
CA ILE A 307 8.51 -1.76 10.14
C ILE A 307 9.51 -0.63 9.94
N LEU A 308 9.26 0.19 8.92
CA LEU A 308 9.96 1.46 8.73
C LEU A 308 8.91 2.57 8.66
N VAL A 309 9.08 3.60 9.48
CA VAL A 309 8.20 4.78 9.49
C VAL A 309 9.02 6.00 9.12
N SER A 310 8.50 6.80 8.20
CA SER A 310 9.17 8.01 7.71
C SER A 310 8.17 9.12 7.42
N ASP A 311 8.57 10.34 7.68
CA ASP A 311 7.81 11.52 7.30
C ASP A 311 8.28 12.02 5.93
N VAL A 312 7.32 12.32 5.05
CA VAL A 312 7.53 12.97 3.75
C VAL A 312 6.80 14.31 3.75
N ASP A 313 7.48 15.35 3.36
CA ASP A 313 6.96 16.71 3.36
C ASP A 313 6.57 17.12 1.93
N LEU A 314 5.26 17.28 1.69
CA LEU A 314 4.73 17.60 0.37
C LEU A 314 5.00 19.06 -0.04
N ASP A 315 5.24 19.96 0.91
CA ASP A 315 5.61 21.33 0.60
C ASP A 315 6.97 21.40 -0.08
N LEU A 316 7.91 20.50 0.28
CA LEU A 316 9.20 20.42 -0.39
C LEU A 316 9.07 20.03 -1.87
N LEU A 317 8.05 19.22 -2.25
CA LEU A 317 7.77 18.95 -3.67
C LEU A 317 7.27 20.20 -4.37
N SER A 318 6.39 20.97 -3.73
CA SER A 318 5.84 22.21 -4.27
C SER A 318 6.94 23.27 -4.45
N GLU A 319 7.86 23.36 -3.50
CA GLU A 319 9.05 24.22 -3.60
C GLU A 319 9.96 23.77 -4.74
N LEU A 320 10.24 22.47 -4.87
CA LEU A 320 11.05 21.90 -5.94
C LEU A 320 10.46 22.23 -7.31
N HIS A 321 9.15 21.98 -7.50
CA HIS A 321 8.45 22.26 -8.75
C HIS A 321 8.51 23.75 -9.14
N THR A 322 8.66 24.65 -8.17
CA THR A 322 8.66 26.09 -8.39
C THR A 322 10.07 26.66 -8.49
N TYR A 323 10.95 26.30 -7.57
CA TYR A 323 12.24 26.92 -7.34
C TYR A 323 13.45 25.97 -7.42
N GLY A 324 13.23 24.69 -7.69
CA GLY A 324 14.31 23.71 -7.76
C GLY A 324 15.42 24.06 -8.73
N GLY A 325 16.62 23.60 -8.44
CA GLY A 325 17.81 23.79 -9.27
C GLY A 325 17.65 23.14 -10.65
N VAL A 326 16.91 22.03 -10.72
CA VAL A 326 16.40 21.39 -11.94
C VAL A 326 14.93 21.05 -11.71
N ARG A 327 14.11 21.11 -12.77
CA ARG A 327 12.66 20.89 -12.68
C ARG A 327 12.26 19.88 -13.72
N ASN A 328 12.51 18.64 -13.43
CA ASN A 328 12.39 17.53 -14.38
C ASN A 328 10.98 17.38 -14.97
N LEU A 329 9.93 17.69 -14.22
CA LEU A 329 8.57 17.69 -14.73
C LEU A 329 8.27 18.89 -15.61
N LYS A 330 8.69 20.10 -15.20
CA LYS A 330 8.35 21.36 -15.86
C LYS A 330 9.16 21.60 -17.12
N ASP A 331 10.45 21.26 -17.09
CA ASP A 331 11.40 21.60 -18.15
C ASP A 331 11.38 20.57 -19.31
N ARG A 332 10.47 19.60 -19.26
CA ARG A 332 10.28 18.62 -20.34
C ARG A 332 9.90 19.27 -21.67
N ARG A 333 10.60 18.87 -22.71
CA ARG A 333 10.28 19.27 -24.08
C ARG A 333 9.25 18.31 -24.69
N ARG A 334 8.00 18.42 -24.23
CA ARG A 334 6.89 17.52 -24.63
C ARG A 334 6.75 17.37 -26.13
N ALA A 335 6.88 18.47 -26.90
CA ALA A 335 6.80 18.44 -28.36
C ALA A 335 7.82 17.50 -29.00
N VAL A 336 9.04 17.43 -28.44
CA VAL A 336 10.07 16.51 -28.95
C VAL A 336 9.77 15.07 -28.55
N SER A 337 9.36 14.84 -27.31
CA SER A 337 9.09 13.50 -26.78
C SER A 337 7.91 12.82 -27.47
N TYR A 338 6.85 13.56 -27.79
CA TYR A 338 5.64 12.99 -28.42
C TYR A 338 5.75 12.88 -29.92
N THR A 339 6.55 13.71 -30.62
CA THR A 339 6.72 13.63 -32.08
C THR A 339 7.28 12.28 -32.52
N HIS A 340 8.11 11.64 -31.66
CA HIS A 340 8.68 10.33 -31.96
C HIS A 340 7.76 9.15 -31.64
N LEU A 341 6.70 9.38 -30.85
CA LEU A 341 5.71 8.35 -30.52
C LEU A 341 4.58 8.23 -31.55
N THR A 342 4.44 9.24 -32.42
CA THR A 342 3.34 9.33 -33.41
C THR A 342 3.79 9.08 -34.85
N LEU A 343 4.99 8.58 -35.09
CA LEU A 343 5.35 8.13 -36.43
C LEU A 343 4.49 6.90 -36.72
N PRO A 344 3.67 6.94 -37.80
CA PRO A 344 2.98 5.75 -38.25
C PRO A 344 4.05 4.70 -38.56
N THR A 345 3.89 3.52 -37.99
CA THR A 345 4.59 2.33 -38.45
C THR A 345 4.15 2.12 -39.89
N THR A 346 4.93 2.67 -40.81
CA THR A 346 4.84 2.23 -42.20
C THR A 346 5.44 0.82 -42.23
N GLU A 347 4.53 -0.15 -42.23
CA GLU A 347 4.66 -1.57 -42.58
C GLU A 347 5.63 -2.43 -41.79
#